data_b3f1c6c38b72d0b8c834ed1843ca8dc1
#
_entry.id   b3f1c6c38b72d0b8c834ed1843ca8dc1
#
_cell.length_a   1.000
_cell.length_b   1.000
_cell.length_c   1.000
_cell.angle_alpha   90.00
_cell.angle_beta   90.00
_cell.angle_gamma   90.00
#
_symmetry.space_group_name_H-M   'P 1'
#
loop_
_entity.id
_entity.type
_entity.pdbx_description
1 polymer ?
#
loop_
_entity_poly.entity_id
_entity_poly.type
_entity_poly.pdbx_seq_one_letter_code
_entity_poly.pdbx_strand_id
1 'polypeptide(L)'
;TLLIGTQCTAQTMYEVKYKTQADLLVYEVQYPEQADIRYWIAPYQSQANETKHHWYWVQYQSQADYTIYWVKYRSQADRLVYRVQYPTETH
;
A
#
# COMPACT_ATOMS: atom_id res chain seq x y z
N THR A 1 22.65 -4.30 -13.74
CA THR A 1 22.09 -4.17 -13.71
C THR A 1 21.17 -4.04 -13.74
N LEU A 2 21.17 -4.10 -13.90
CA LEU A 2 20.43 -3.88 -13.98
C LEU A 2 19.35 -3.91 -13.95
N LEU A 3 19.11 -4.02 -14.15
CA LEU A 3 18.21 -3.94 -14.18
C LEU A 3 17.31 -4.02 -13.93
N ILE A 4 17.34 -4.12 -14.02
CA ILE A 4 16.63 -4.27 -13.84
C ILE A 4 15.68 -4.25 -13.53
N GLY A 5 15.45 -4.18 -13.52
CA GLY A 5 14.51 -4.23 -13.23
C GLY A 5 13.50 -3.97 -13.34
N THR A 6 13.27 -3.89 -13.67
CA THR A 6 12.39 -3.70 -13.74
C THR A 6 11.39 -3.95 -13.54
N GLN A 7 11.19 -4.20 -13.57
CA GLN A 7 10.32 -4.54 -13.43
C GLN A 7 9.36 -4.79 -12.69
N CYS A 8 9.17 -5.24 -12.16
CA CYS A 8 8.06 -5.54 -11.45
C CYS A 8 7.37 -4.40 -11.01
N THR A 9 6.26 -4.20 -11.41
CA THR A 9 5.59 -2.97 -11.20
C THR A 9 4.39 -3.09 -10.30
N ALA A 10 4.03 -4.30 -9.87
CA ALA A 10 2.88 -4.51 -9.02
C ALA A 10 3.18 -4.07 -7.60
N GLN A 11 2.20 -3.44 -6.94
CA GLN A 11 2.31 -3.10 -5.53
C GLN A 11 1.54 -4.13 -4.72
N THR A 12 2.22 -5.18 -4.32
CA THR A 12 1.63 -6.22 -3.49
C THR A 12 1.90 -5.89 -2.03
N MET A 13 0.85 -6.01 -1.21
CA MET A 13 0.88 -5.61 0.19
C MET A 13 0.51 -6.77 1.08
N TYR A 14 1.11 -6.83 2.25
CA TYR A 14 0.78 -7.81 3.27
C TYR A 14 0.69 -7.12 4.61
N GLU A 15 -0.39 -7.37 5.34
CA GLU A 15 -0.60 -6.79 6.65
C GLU A 15 0.05 -7.67 7.70
N VAL A 16 1.01 -7.10 8.46
CA VAL A 16 1.69 -7.84 9.51
C VAL A 16 1.04 -7.58 10.86
N LYS A 17 1.26 -8.50 11.80
CA LYS A 17 0.65 -8.41 13.12
C LYS A 17 1.44 -7.53 14.08
N TYR A 18 2.71 -7.33 13.80
CA TYR A 18 3.59 -6.61 14.72
C TYR A 18 4.25 -5.44 14.02
N LYS A 19 4.31 -4.32 14.73
CA LYS A 19 4.87 -3.08 14.20
C LYS A 19 6.31 -3.26 13.71
N THR A 20 7.09 -4.05 14.42
CA THR A 20 8.50 -4.23 14.06
C THR A 20 8.73 -4.99 12.76
N GLN A 21 7.69 -5.66 12.25
CA GLN A 21 7.80 -6.42 11.02
C GLN A 21 7.38 -5.62 9.80
N ALA A 22 6.89 -4.41 9.99
CA ALA A 22 6.30 -3.63 8.89
C ALA A 22 7.34 -2.76 8.22
N ASP A 23 7.25 -2.68 6.89
CA ASP A 23 8.00 -1.70 6.12
C ASP A 23 7.42 -0.30 6.30
N LEU A 24 6.09 -0.23 6.42
CA LEU A 24 5.37 1.03 6.56
C LEU A 24 4.37 0.95 7.69
N LEU A 25 4.32 2.02 8.47
CA LEU A 25 3.27 2.21 9.47
C LEU A 25 2.25 3.16 8.87
N VAL A 26 1.01 2.71 8.72
CA VAL A 26 -0.02 3.50 8.04
C VAL A 26 -1.20 3.77 8.96
N TYR A 27 -1.83 4.92 8.76
CA TYR A 27 -3.03 5.30 9.46
C TYR A 27 -4.07 5.73 8.45
N GLU A 28 -5.26 5.15 8.53
CA GLU A 28 -6.32 5.46 7.58
C GLU A 28 -7.07 6.70 8.05
N VAL A 29 -7.07 7.75 7.22
CA VAL A 29 -7.76 8.98 7.54
C VAL A 29 -9.20 8.92 7.04
N GLN A 30 -10.05 9.80 7.58
CA GLN A 30 -11.47 9.81 7.25
C GLN A 30 -11.77 10.56 5.96
N TYR A 31 -10.88 11.44 5.52
CA TYR A 31 -11.12 12.28 4.35
C TYR A 31 -9.95 12.20 3.41
N PRO A 32 -10.20 12.15 2.08
CA PRO A 32 -9.12 11.99 1.11
C PRO A 32 -8.13 13.15 1.10
N GLU A 33 -8.57 14.36 1.43
CA GLU A 33 -7.66 15.50 1.41
C GLU A 33 -6.64 15.47 2.53
N GLN A 34 -6.84 14.61 3.53
CA GLN A 34 -5.90 14.44 4.62
C GLN A 34 -4.86 13.37 4.36
N ALA A 35 -5.01 12.62 3.28
CA ALA A 35 -4.15 11.48 3.01
C ALA A 35 -2.91 11.86 2.24
N ASP A 36 -1.79 11.25 2.60
CA ASP A 36 -0.58 11.31 1.79
C ASP A 36 -0.71 10.44 0.56
N ILE A 37 -1.42 9.31 0.70
CA ILE A 37 -1.60 8.33 -0.36
C ILE A 37 -3.08 7.98 -0.46
N ARG A 38 -3.64 8.10 -1.65
CA ARG A 38 -4.97 7.61 -1.95
C ARG A 38 -4.80 6.34 -2.77
N TYR A 39 -5.20 5.21 -2.19
CA TYR A 39 -4.93 3.91 -2.80
C TYR A 39 -6.22 3.20 -3.20
N TRP A 40 -6.09 2.33 -4.20
CA TRP A 40 -7.19 1.51 -4.69
C TRP A 40 -6.78 0.04 -4.56
N ILE A 41 -7.69 -0.77 -4.04
CA ILE A 41 -7.44 -2.20 -3.88
C ILE A 41 -7.80 -2.90 -5.17
N ALA A 42 -6.78 -3.41 -5.85
CA ALA A 42 -6.99 -4.11 -7.12
C ALA A 42 -7.54 -5.50 -6.86
N PRO A 43 -8.55 -5.95 -7.63
CA PRO A 43 -9.08 -7.31 -7.48
C PRO A 43 -8.14 -8.37 -8.02
N TYR A 44 -7.22 -7.99 -8.91
CA TYR A 44 -6.25 -8.93 -9.49
C TYR A 44 -4.87 -8.31 -9.44
N GLN A 45 -3.88 -9.18 -9.23
CA GLN A 45 -2.50 -8.70 -9.09
C GLN A 45 -2.03 -7.93 -10.33
N SER A 46 -2.47 -8.34 -11.51
CA SER A 46 -2.08 -7.68 -12.76
C SER A 46 -2.54 -6.24 -12.84
N GLN A 47 -3.51 -5.84 -12.00
CA GLN A 47 -4.02 -4.48 -11.99
C GLN A 47 -3.33 -3.59 -10.98
N ALA A 48 -2.47 -4.15 -10.15
CA ALA A 48 -1.70 -3.35 -9.20
C ALA A 48 -0.65 -2.57 -9.97
N ASN A 49 -0.56 -1.27 -9.68
CA ASN A 49 0.30 -0.38 -10.45
C ASN A 49 1.08 0.51 -9.51
N GLU A 50 2.41 0.46 -9.61
CA GLU A 50 3.28 1.17 -8.71
C GLU A 50 3.10 2.68 -8.77
N THR A 51 2.87 3.20 -9.96
CA THR A 51 2.79 4.65 -10.14
C THR A 51 1.44 5.23 -9.74
N LYS A 52 0.41 4.40 -9.62
CA LYS A 52 -0.94 4.87 -9.36
C LYS A 52 -1.49 4.41 -8.02
N HIS A 53 -0.65 3.82 -7.18
CA HIS A 53 -1.07 3.32 -5.87
C HIS A 53 -2.23 2.34 -5.96
N HIS A 54 -2.15 1.44 -6.92
CA HIS A 54 -3.07 0.31 -7.04
C HIS A 54 -2.45 -0.85 -6.28
N TRP A 55 -3.04 -1.21 -5.15
CA TRP A 55 -2.49 -2.19 -4.23
C TRP A 55 -3.22 -3.51 -4.38
N TYR A 56 -2.48 -4.59 -4.20
CA TYR A 56 -3.06 -5.94 -4.20
C TYR A 56 -2.62 -6.66 -2.93
N TRP A 57 -3.59 -7.15 -2.17
CA TRP A 57 -3.31 -7.88 -0.94
C TRP A 57 -2.95 -9.32 -1.26
N VAL A 58 -1.78 -9.77 -0.82
CA VAL A 58 -1.33 -11.14 -1.02
C VAL A 58 -1.55 -11.95 0.25
N GLN A 59 -1.59 -13.27 0.11
CA GLN A 59 -1.86 -14.17 1.23
C GLN A 59 -0.63 -14.47 2.06
N TYR A 60 0.56 -14.35 1.47
CA TYR A 60 1.79 -14.71 2.15
C TYR A 60 2.75 -13.55 2.11
N GLN A 61 3.45 -13.35 3.25
CA GLN A 61 4.38 -12.23 3.37
C GLN A 61 5.49 -12.30 2.33
N SER A 62 5.93 -13.49 1.97
CA SER A 62 7.01 -13.65 0.99
C SER A 62 6.64 -13.17 -0.39
N GLN A 63 5.35 -13.00 -0.67
CA GLN A 63 4.85 -12.53 -1.96
C GLN A 63 4.68 -11.02 -2.02
N ALA A 64 4.84 -10.34 -0.89
CA ALA A 64 4.54 -8.91 -0.81
C ALA A 64 5.77 -8.08 -1.14
N ASP A 65 5.55 -7.00 -1.87
CA ASP A 65 6.57 -5.98 -2.07
C ASP A 65 6.75 -5.15 -0.82
N TYR A 66 5.64 -4.92 -0.09
CA TYR A 66 5.64 -4.11 1.12
C TYR A 66 4.81 -4.78 2.20
N THR A 67 5.27 -4.67 3.44
CA THR A 67 4.48 -5.09 4.59
C THR A 67 4.03 -3.84 5.32
N ILE A 68 2.77 -3.83 5.75
CA ILE A 68 2.21 -2.67 6.44
C ILE A 68 1.64 -3.07 7.79
N TYR A 69 1.60 -2.10 8.68
CA TYR A 69 0.97 -2.24 9.98
C TYR A 69 0.06 -1.04 10.21
N TRP A 70 -1.19 -1.29 10.57
CA TRP A 70 -2.17 -0.25 10.83
C TRP A 70 -1.99 0.26 12.25
N VAL A 71 -1.56 1.51 12.39
CA VAL A 71 -1.36 2.09 13.72
C VAL A 71 -2.66 2.72 14.21
N LYS A 72 -2.79 2.86 15.54
CA LYS A 72 -3.99 3.42 16.13
C LYS A 72 -4.00 4.93 16.13
N TYR A 73 -2.84 5.54 16.09
CA TYR A 73 -2.72 6.99 16.21
C TYR A 73 -1.98 7.57 15.04
N ARG A 74 -2.49 8.69 14.57
CA ARG A 74 -1.89 9.38 13.40
C ARG A 74 -0.42 9.69 13.61
N SER A 75 -0.05 10.08 14.83
CA SER A 75 1.33 10.49 15.11
C SER A 75 2.33 9.35 14.97
N GLN A 76 1.86 8.11 14.97
CA GLN A 76 2.72 6.94 14.83
C GLN A 76 2.89 6.48 13.40
N ALA A 77 2.15 7.07 12.47
CA ALA A 77 2.15 6.60 11.09
C ALA A 77 3.27 7.23 10.28
N ASP A 78 3.85 6.41 9.39
CA ASP A 78 4.77 6.92 8.38
C ASP A 78 4.01 7.60 7.26
N ARG A 79 2.83 7.11 6.95
CA ARG A 79 1.98 7.65 5.89
C ARG A 79 0.53 7.65 6.31
N LEU A 80 -0.20 8.67 5.88
CA LEU A 80 -1.64 8.75 6.05
C LEU A 80 -2.27 8.27 4.76
N VAL A 81 -3.18 7.30 4.84
CA VAL A 81 -3.74 6.68 3.65
C VAL A 81 -5.26 6.80 3.63
N TYR A 82 -5.81 6.79 2.44
CA TYR A 82 -7.26 6.80 2.24
C TYR A 82 -7.59 5.87 1.07
N ARG A 83 -8.50 4.94 1.31
CA ARG A 83 -8.92 4.00 0.27
C ARG A 83 -9.97 4.63 -0.62
N VAL A 84 -9.68 4.71 -1.92
CA VAL A 84 -10.63 5.23 -2.89
C VAL A 84 -11.38 4.06 -3.53
N GLN A 85 -12.56 4.37 -4.09
CA GLN A 85 -13.42 3.33 -4.66
C GLN A 85 -13.09 3.03 -6.12
N TYR A 86 -12.44 3.95 -6.80
CA TYR A 86 -12.16 3.82 -8.23
C TYR A 86 -10.69 4.04 -8.49
N PRO A 87 -10.11 3.28 -9.43
CA PRO A 87 -8.66 3.38 -9.71
C PRO A 87 -8.23 4.76 -10.21
N THR A 88 -9.14 5.51 -10.81
CA THR A 88 -8.82 6.83 -11.32
C THR A 88 -8.66 7.88 -10.23
N GLU A 89 -9.05 7.55 -9.00
CA GLU A 89 -8.98 8.49 -7.87
C GLU A 89 -7.68 8.38 -7.08
N THR A 90 -6.78 7.50 -7.45
CA THR A 90 -5.53 7.33 -6.73
C THR A 90 -4.63 8.54 -6.89
N HIS A 91 -3.78 8.73 -5.86
CA HIS A 91 -3.01 9.97 -5.81
C HIS A 91 -1.68 9.74 -5.09
#